data_12398ce621ba3b2c9405a6a87ff6c885
#
_entry.id   12398ce621ba3b2c9405a6a87ff6c885
#
_cell.length_a   1.000
_cell.length_b   1.000
_cell.length_c   1.000
_cell.angle_alpha   90.00
_cell.angle_beta   90.00
_cell.angle_gamma   90.00
#
_symmetry.space_group_name_H-M   'P 1'
#
loop_
_entity.id
_entity.type
_entity.pdbx_description
1 polymer ?
#
loop_
_entity_poly.entity_id
_entity_poly.type
_entity_poly.pdbx_seq_one_letter_code
_entity_poly.pdbx_strand_id
1 'polypeptide(L)'
;MRYRKKKRFFFIKQNHLRVIVGIGIVLAVAAIVFFILSVTSHQTSKQNAVEKVAAPGLVNVGLRGDLNKLCTYNEETGMFEGFEKDLSDELVNRLFGDAVIKYDVNVNTETRTAYLKRGDVDFALGAATYLKISGVAYSKPYFSDGSAFLVMEDKTKSMQALSGGVIGIVQGSMHAQEGNTKKDENATLMSDYLKKLEIEASVKIFASYPEAIDALRNGFVDAVCASETALTQFGRPGMLMLPERFMPNDYRVCIPTGLGLFTEAVDDALEGMKNDGTLESLMKKWNLINYSELAEQ
;
A
#
# COMPACT_ATOMS: atom_id res chain seq x y z
N MET A 1 -75.18 -0.97 27.60
CA MET A 1 -74.05 -1.86 27.95
C MET A 1 -72.93 -2.02 26.87
N ARG A 2 -73.16 -1.81 25.58
CA ARG A 2 -72.17 -1.91 24.48
C ARG A 2 -71.11 -0.80 24.46
N TYR A 3 -71.41 0.41 24.96
CA TYR A 3 -70.49 1.57 24.90
C TYR A 3 -69.31 1.47 25.90
N ARG A 4 -69.48 0.85 27.06
CA ARG A 4 -68.48 0.67 28.10
C ARG A 4 -67.41 -0.39 27.68
N LYS A 5 -67.77 -1.46 26.92
CA LYS A 5 -66.87 -2.48 26.45
C LYS A 5 -65.90 -1.96 25.39
N LYS A 6 -66.36 -1.07 24.47
CA LYS A 6 -65.47 -0.50 23.43
C LYS A 6 -64.38 0.41 24.01
N LYS A 7 -64.68 1.23 25.04
CA LYS A 7 -63.65 2.06 25.69
C LYS A 7 -62.60 1.24 26.43
N ARG A 8 -62.99 0.16 27.10
CA ARG A 8 -62.02 -0.72 27.78
C ARG A 8 -61.09 -1.45 26.79
N PHE A 9 -61.61 -1.88 25.67
CA PHE A 9 -60.77 -2.54 24.63
C PHE A 9 -59.79 -1.58 23.95
N PHE A 10 -60.18 -0.34 23.75
CA PHE A 10 -59.34 0.72 23.20
C PHE A 10 -58.22 1.11 24.18
N PHE A 11 -58.50 1.21 25.45
CA PHE A 11 -57.52 1.51 26.51
C PHE A 11 -56.49 0.36 26.68
N ILE A 12 -56.90 -0.90 26.59
CA ILE A 12 -56.02 -2.05 26.66
C ILE A 12 -55.06 -2.06 25.45
N LYS A 13 -55.58 -1.79 24.26
CA LYS A 13 -54.75 -1.73 23.04
C LYS A 13 -53.71 -0.59 23.07
N GLN A 14 -54.05 0.57 23.64
CA GLN A 14 -53.17 1.71 23.76
C GLN A 14 -52.09 1.49 24.83
N ASN A 15 -52.38 0.80 25.90
CA ASN A 15 -51.38 0.43 26.92
C ASN A 15 -50.41 -0.63 26.40
N HIS A 16 -50.85 -1.64 25.65
CA HIS A 16 -49.95 -2.60 25.00
C HIS A 16 -49.01 -1.93 23.98
N LEU A 17 -49.52 -0.97 23.20
CA LEU A 17 -48.67 -0.22 22.27
C LEU A 17 -47.60 0.59 23.00
N ARG A 18 -47.94 1.27 24.11
CA ARG A 18 -46.97 2.02 24.94
C ARG A 18 -45.90 1.10 25.54
N VAL A 19 -46.29 -0.08 25.99
CA VAL A 19 -45.34 -1.10 26.54
C VAL A 19 -44.41 -1.59 25.43
N ILE A 20 -44.92 -1.92 24.25
CA ILE A 20 -44.12 -2.35 23.11
C ILE A 20 -43.11 -1.27 22.67
N VAL A 21 -43.57 -0.01 22.58
CA VAL A 21 -42.70 1.14 22.27
C VAL A 21 -41.64 1.32 23.35
N GLY A 22 -42.02 1.23 24.63
CA GLY A 22 -41.05 1.32 25.74
C GLY A 22 -40.00 0.23 25.71
N ILE A 23 -40.38 -1.03 25.44
CA ILE A 23 -39.43 -2.14 25.25
C ILE A 23 -38.52 -1.87 24.04
N GLY A 24 -39.08 -1.38 22.92
CA GLY A 24 -38.28 -1.05 21.73
C GLY A 24 -37.21 0.02 22.00
N ILE A 25 -37.57 1.06 22.78
CA ILE A 25 -36.59 2.11 23.16
C ILE A 25 -35.49 1.54 24.08
N VAL A 26 -35.85 0.72 25.05
CA VAL A 26 -34.87 0.11 25.95
C VAL A 26 -33.88 -0.81 25.18
N LEU A 27 -34.37 -1.60 24.23
CA LEU A 27 -33.57 -2.44 23.39
C LEU A 27 -32.65 -1.61 22.47
N ALA A 28 -33.16 -0.51 21.91
CA ALA A 28 -32.35 0.40 21.08
C ALA A 28 -31.22 1.06 21.89
N VAL A 29 -31.52 1.54 23.11
CA VAL A 29 -30.51 2.10 24.02
C VAL A 29 -29.47 1.05 24.41
N ALA A 30 -29.92 -0.16 24.75
CA ALA A 30 -29.01 -1.25 25.10
C ALA A 30 -28.08 -1.61 23.92
N ALA A 31 -28.59 -1.65 22.68
CA ALA A 31 -27.80 -1.88 21.48
C ALA A 31 -26.77 -0.78 21.24
N ILE A 32 -27.15 0.50 21.43
CA ILE A 32 -26.23 1.64 21.32
C ILE A 32 -25.11 1.55 22.38
N VAL A 33 -25.47 1.29 23.63
CA VAL A 33 -24.50 1.13 24.71
C VAL A 33 -23.54 -0.03 24.44
N PHE A 34 -24.09 -1.18 24.01
CA PHE A 34 -23.27 -2.33 23.64
C PHE A 34 -22.32 -1.99 22.49
N PHE A 35 -22.79 -1.28 21.47
CA PHE A 35 -21.96 -0.83 20.34
C PHE A 35 -20.82 0.09 20.81
N ILE A 36 -21.14 1.10 21.64
CA ILE A 36 -20.14 2.02 22.20
C ILE A 36 -19.09 1.25 23.01
N LEU A 37 -19.49 0.36 23.90
CA LEU A 37 -18.57 -0.44 24.70
C LEU A 37 -17.69 -1.34 23.84
N SER A 38 -18.23 -1.95 22.78
CA SER A 38 -17.51 -2.78 21.83
C SER A 38 -16.43 -1.97 21.10
N VAL A 39 -16.78 -0.79 20.57
CA VAL A 39 -15.84 0.10 19.87
C VAL A 39 -14.74 0.55 20.82
N THR A 40 -15.08 1.00 22.05
CA THR A 40 -14.09 1.45 23.05
C THR A 40 -13.13 0.33 23.43
N SER A 41 -13.64 -0.90 23.66
CA SER A 41 -12.82 -2.07 23.98
C SER A 41 -11.86 -2.42 22.84
N HIS A 42 -12.32 -2.33 21.58
CA HIS A 42 -11.46 -2.58 20.42
C HIS A 42 -10.36 -1.54 20.27
N GLN A 43 -10.65 -0.25 20.45
CA GLN A 43 -9.65 0.82 20.43
C GLN A 43 -8.59 0.66 21.55
N THR A 44 -9.02 0.32 22.75
CA THR A 44 -8.08 0.03 23.86
C THR A 44 -7.17 -1.15 23.53
N SER A 45 -7.70 -2.18 22.87
CA SER A 45 -6.93 -3.36 22.45
C SER A 45 -5.90 -3.01 21.38
N LYS A 46 -6.23 -2.13 20.42
CA LYS A 46 -5.28 -1.61 19.43
C LYS A 46 -4.17 -0.80 20.09
N GLN A 47 -4.51 0.11 21.01
CA GLN A 47 -3.52 0.91 21.74
C GLN A 47 -2.53 0.02 22.50
N ASN A 48 -3.02 -0.99 23.21
CA ASN A 48 -2.18 -1.97 23.90
C ASN A 48 -1.30 -2.78 22.93
N ALA A 49 -1.76 -3.04 21.70
CA ALA A 49 -0.98 -3.72 20.68
C ALA A 49 0.16 -2.82 20.15
N VAL A 50 -0.11 -1.53 19.95
CA VAL A 50 0.90 -0.54 19.56
C VAL A 50 2.00 -0.46 20.62
N GLU A 51 1.63 -0.33 21.90
CA GLU A 51 2.58 -0.25 23.04
C GLU A 51 3.48 -1.49 23.18
N LYS A 52 3.06 -2.64 22.65
CA LYS A 52 3.85 -3.89 22.71
C LYS A 52 4.82 -4.06 21.55
N VAL A 53 4.65 -3.32 20.45
CA VAL A 53 5.47 -3.49 19.24
C VAL A 53 6.84 -2.87 19.41
N ALA A 54 6.90 -1.67 19.96
CA ALA A 54 8.15 -0.95 20.19
C ALA A 54 8.62 -1.05 21.63
N ALA A 55 9.92 -1.04 21.85
CA ALA A 55 10.47 -0.85 23.19
C ALA A 55 10.01 0.53 23.72
N PRO A 56 9.84 0.74 25.05
CA PRO A 56 9.38 2.01 25.57
C PRO A 56 10.20 3.19 25.06
N GLY A 57 9.57 4.05 24.28
CA GLY A 57 10.17 5.26 23.73
C GLY A 57 11.12 5.09 22.54
N LEU A 58 11.27 3.88 21.97
CA LEU A 58 12.13 3.63 20.80
C LEU A 58 11.39 2.80 19.74
N VAL A 59 11.34 3.28 18.51
CA VAL A 59 10.77 2.58 17.35
C VAL A 59 11.86 2.38 16.31
N ASN A 60 12.06 1.13 15.86
CA ASN A 60 13.02 0.78 14.83
C ASN A 60 12.28 0.68 13.48
N VAL A 61 12.63 1.55 12.53
CA VAL A 61 11.97 1.62 11.21
C VAL A 61 12.97 1.23 10.13
N GLY A 62 12.60 0.25 9.31
CA GLY A 62 13.36 -0.11 8.13
C GLY A 62 12.99 0.78 6.95
N LEU A 63 13.98 1.47 6.36
CA LEU A 63 13.82 2.25 5.15
C LEU A 63 14.80 1.83 4.07
N ARG A 64 14.35 1.85 2.83
CA ARG A 64 15.18 1.62 1.67
C ARG A 64 15.73 2.97 1.16
N GLY A 65 17.05 3.16 1.23
CA GLY A 65 17.71 4.45 0.99
C GLY A 65 18.19 4.70 -0.45
N ASP A 66 17.70 3.94 -1.45
CA ASP A 66 18.16 4.02 -2.85
C ASP A 66 17.04 4.42 -3.84
N LEU A 67 15.94 4.98 -3.37
CA LEU A 67 14.77 5.34 -4.18
C LEU A 67 14.57 6.86 -4.21
N ASN A 68 14.97 7.51 -5.31
CA ASN A 68 14.81 8.95 -5.48
C ASN A 68 13.35 9.40 -5.24
N LYS A 69 13.15 10.54 -4.56
CA LYS A 69 11.87 11.08 -4.10
C LYS A 69 11.15 10.23 -3.05
N LEU A 70 11.20 8.90 -3.14
CA LEU A 70 10.58 8.03 -2.13
C LEU A 70 11.42 7.99 -0.86
N CYS A 71 12.67 7.57 -0.96
CA CYS A 71 13.59 7.59 0.16
C CYS A 71 15.03 7.47 -0.32
N THR A 72 15.88 8.41 0.03
CA THR A 72 17.32 8.38 -0.22
C THR A 72 18.08 8.47 1.09
N TYR A 73 19.20 7.76 1.17
CA TYR A 73 20.11 7.84 2.29
C TYR A 73 21.39 8.58 1.87
N ASN A 74 21.75 9.61 2.63
CA ASN A 74 22.98 10.37 2.42
C ASN A 74 24.05 9.81 3.36
N GLU A 75 25.07 9.15 2.80
CA GLU A 75 26.16 8.53 3.57
C GLU A 75 27.03 9.55 4.30
N GLU A 76 27.16 10.78 3.78
CA GLU A 76 27.98 11.82 4.39
C GLU A 76 27.32 12.40 5.65
N THR A 77 25.99 12.57 5.63
CA THR A 77 25.23 13.13 6.76
C THR A 77 24.63 12.06 7.67
N GLY A 78 24.54 10.82 7.20
CA GLY A 78 23.84 9.74 7.91
C GLY A 78 22.32 9.90 7.96
N MET A 79 21.74 10.72 7.07
CA MET A 79 20.31 11.08 7.11
C MET A 79 19.55 10.48 5.94
N PHE A 80 18.32 10.09 6.23
CA PHE A 80 17.32 9.77 5.22
C PHE A 80 16.53 11.01 4.82
N GLU A 81 16.18 11.09 3.55
CA GLU A 81 15.28 12.10 2.98
C GLU A 81 14.32 11.44 2.01
N GLY A 82 13.08 11.91 1.93
CA GLY A 82 12.10 11.41 0.98
C GLY A 82 10.71 11.26 1.57
N PHE A 83 9.77 10.93 0.70
CA PHE A 83 8.37 10.75 1.04
C PHE A 83 8.16 9.68 2.12
N GLU A 84 8.78 8.52 1.98
CA GLU A 84 8.61 7.42 2.94
C GLU A 84 9.28 7.70 4.28
N LYS A 85 10.34 8.51 4.29
CA LYS A 85 10.93 9.00 5.54
C LYS A 85 9.96 9.91 6.27
N ASP A 86 9.40 10.92 5.60
CA ASP A 86 8.43 11.84 6.20
C ASP A 86 7.14 11.10 6.62
N LEU A 87 6.67 10.15 5.80
CA LEU A 87 5.53 9.30 6.12
C LEU A 87 5.76 8.46 7.35
N SER A 88 6.97 7.89 7.50
CA SER A 88 7.30 7.06 8.67
C SER A 88 7.42 7.90 9.94
N ASP A 89 7.93 9.14 9.86
CA ASP A 89 7.94 10.07 10.98
C ASP A 89 6.51 10.36 11.47
N GLU A 90 5.61 10.65 10.54
CA GLU A 90 4.22 10.95 10.86
C GLU A 90 3.48 9.71 11.40
N LEU A 91 3.75 8.51 10.84
CA LEU A 91 3.21 7.26 11.37
C LEU A 91 3.65 7.03 12.82
N VAL A 92 4.94 7.19 13.11
CA VAL A 92 5.47 7.03 14.47
C VAL A 92 4.86 8.06 15.42
N ASN A 93 4.77 9.32 14.99
CA ASN A 93 4.15 10.37 15.79
C ASN A 93 2.70 10.04 16.14
N ARG A 94 1.89 9.55 15.20
CA ARG A 94 0.48 9.18 15.43
C ARG A 94 0.31 7.94 16.29
N LEU A 95 1.18 6.95 16.13
CA LEU A 95 1.06 5.66 16.83
C LEU A 95 1.75 5.66 18.19
N PHE A 96 2.92 6.30 18.31
CA PHE A 96 3.80 6.19 19.47
C PHE A 96 4.12 7.54 20.15
N GLY A 97 3.55 8.65 19.62
CA GLY A 97 3.80 9.99 20.18
C GLY A 97 5.27 10.41 20.02
N ASP A 98 5.88 10.91 21.10
CA ASP A 98 7.25 11.44 21.11
C ASP A 98 8.34 10.35 21.13
N ALA A 99 8.07 9.14 20.63
CA ALA A 99 9.06 8.08 20.59
C ALA A 99 10.25 8.45 19.68
N VAL A 100 11.44 8.03 20.08
CA VAL A 100 12.66 8.17 19.28
C VAL A 100 12.62 7.17 18.14
N ILE A 101 12.91 7.62 16.92
CA ILE A 101 12.97 6.74 15.75
C ILE A 101 14.40 6.38 15.45
N LYS A 102 14.68 5.08 15.33
CA LYS A 102 15.94 4.57 14.80
C LYS A 102 15.68 3.98 13.42
N TYR A 103 16.34 4.53 12.42
CA TYR A 103 16.27 4.04 11.05
C TYR A 103 17.36 3.00 10.75
N ASP A 104 16.99 1.92 10.07
CA ASP A 104 17.94 0.92 9.57
C ASP A 104 18.09 1.08 8.05
N VAL A 105 19.33 1.34 7.62
CA VAL A 105 19.70 1.58 6.20
C VAL A 105 19.89 0.28 5.41
N ASN A 106 20.04 -0.85 6.09
CA ASN A 106 20.33 -2.15 5.43
C ASN A 106 19.05 -2.84 4.94
N VAL A 107 17.90 -2.20 5.12
CA VAL A 107 16.61 -2.74 4.69
C VAL A 107 16.38 -2.43 3.21
N ASN A 108 16.29 -3.48 2.42
CA ASN A 108 15.97 -3.41 1.00
C ASN A 108 14.94 -4.51 0.63
N THR A 109 14.68 -4.72 -0.64
CA THR A 109 13.72 -5.73 -1.11
C THR A 109 14.08 -7.15 -0.66
N GLU A 110 15.36 -7.48 -0.60
CA GLU A 110 15.86 -8.82 -0.26
C GLU A 110 15.95 -9.04 1.27
N THR A 111 16.44 -8.04 2.00
CA THR A 111 16.74 -8.15 3.43
C THR A 111 15.54 -7.86 4.33
N ARG A 112 14.58 -7.05 3.91
CA ARG A 112 13.43 -6.58 4.68
C ARG A 112 12.71 -7.69 5.45
N THR A 113 12.42 -8.82 4.78
CA THR A 113 11.74 -9.95 5.41
C THR A 113 12.54 -10.54 6.57
N ALA A 114 13.86 -10.64 6.42
CA ALA A 114 14.73 -11.16 7.48
C ALA A 114 14.80 -10.23 8.69
N TYR A 115 14.90 -8.92 8.45
CA TYR A 115 14.92 -7.90 9.52
C TYR A 115 13.62 -7.88 10.32
N LEU A 116 12.47 -7.92 9.63
CA LEU A 116 11.15 -8.02 10.28
C LEU A 116 11.01 -9.30 11.12
N LYS A 117 11.44 -10.45 10.59
CA LYS A 117 11.34 -11.74 11.30
C LYS A 117 12.23 -11.83 12.53
N ARG A 118 13.40 -11.19 12.52
CA ARG A 118 14.31 -11.17 13.66
C ARG A 118 13.92 -10.12 14.71
N GLY A 119 13.02 -9.19 14.36
CA GLY A 119 12.68 -8.05 15.21
C GLY A 119 13.77 -6.98 15.24
N ASP A 120 14.63 -6.91 14.21
CA ASP A 120 15.62 -5.85 14.07
C ASP A 120 14.95 -4.51 13.75
N VAL A 121 13.79 -4.58 13.06
CA VAL A 121 12.88 -3.45 12.82
C VAL A 121 11.46 -3.82 13.21
N ASP A 122 10.71 -2.84 13.72
CA ASP A 122 9.32 -2.99 14.16
C ASP A 122 8.36 -2.99 12.97
N PHE A 123 8.67 -2.19 11.96
CA PHE A 123 8.02 -2.18 10.65
C PHE A 123 8.96 -1.61 9.59
N ALA A 124 8.62 -1.76 8.32
CA ALA A 124 9.45 -1.27 7.22
C ALA A 124 8.62 -0.71 6.07
N LEU A 125 9.16 0.31 5.40
CA LEU A 125 8.71 0.84 4.12
C LEU A 125 9.75 0.50 3.04
N GLY A 126 9.69 1.10 1.88
CA GLY A 126 10.67 0.95 0.79
C GLY A 126 10.05 0.40 -0.48
N ALA A 127 9.03 1.11 -1.01
CA ALA A 127 8.28 0.74 -2.21
C ALA A 127 7.80 -0.72 -2.19
N ALA A 128 7.30 -1.15 -1.04
CA ALA A 128 6.92 -2.55 -0.82
C ALA A 128 5.54 -2.83 -1.40
N THR A 129 5.47 -3.54 -2.51
CA THR A 129 4.22 -4.09 -3.04
C THR A 129 3.85 -5.38 -2.30
N TYR A 130 2.56 -5.74 -2.35
CA TYR A 130 2.10 -6.99 -1.75
C TYR A 130 2.78 -8.20 -2.42
N LEU A 131 3.43 -9.00 -1.62
CA LEU A 131 3.99 -10.30 -1.99
C LEU A 131 3.55 -11.33 -0.96
N LYS A 132 3.12 -12.51 -1.41
CA LYS A 132 2.77 -13.60 -0.49
C LYS A 132 4.04 -14.19 0.14
N ILE A 133 4.58 -13.50 1.13
CA ILE A 133 5.81 -13.90 1.84
C ILE A 133 5.44 -14.32 3.25
N SER A 134 5.91 -15.51 3.67
CA SER A 134 5.72 -15.99 5.05
C SER A 134 6.43 -15.05 6.03
N GLY A 135 5.75 -14.67 7.10
CA GLY A 135 6.29 -13.84 8.17
C GLY A 135 6.12 -12.32 7.96
N VAL A 136 5.50 -11.90 6.86
CA VAL A 136 5.20 -10.48 6.59
C VAL A 136 3.71 -10.30 6.40
N ALA A 137 3.13 -9.35 7.11
CA ALA A 137 1.82 -8.75 6.89
C ALA A 137 1.98 -7.37 6.26
N TYR A 138 0.93 -6.86 5.64
CA TYR A 138 0.95 -5.59 4.94
C TYR A 138 -0.23 -4.73 5.37
N SER A 139 0.01 -3.42 5.47
CA SER A 139 -1.05 -2.42 5.64
C SER A 139 -1.90 -2.28 4.37
N LYS A 140 -2.95 -1.46 4.44
CA LYS A 140 -3.54 -0.82 3.26
C LYS A 140 -2.47 -0.01 2.51
N PRO A 141 -2.64 0.26 1.19
CA PRO A 141 -1.68 1.07 0.45
C PRO A 141 -1.66 2.51 0.96
N TYR A 142 -0.46 3.06 1.09
CA TYR A 142 -0.24 4.48 1.36
C TYR A 142 0.04 5.29 0.10
N PHE A 143 0.47 4.63 -0.98
CA PHE A 143 0.79 5.25 -2.26
C PHE A 143 0.64 4.23 -3.38
N SER A 144 0.15 4.66 -4.53
CA SER A 144 0.07 3.85 -5.74
C SER A 144 0.89 4.51 -6.84
N ASP A 145 2.03 3.92 -7.18
CA ASP A 145 2.90 4.37 -8.25
C ASP A 145 2.41 3.79 -9.59
N GLY A 146 2.32 4.59 -10.64
CA GLY A 146 1.92 4.11 -11.96
C GLY A 146 3.03 3.33 -12.64
N SER A 147 2.70 2.20 -13.26
CA SER A 147 3.61 1.54 -14.20
C SER A 147 3.69 2.31 -15.50
N ALA A 148 4.85 2.29 -16.15
CA ALA A 148 5.07 2.87 -17.47
C ALA A 148 6.07 2.04 -18.28
N PHE A 149 6.17 2.34 -19.57
CA PHE A 149 7.22 1.83 -20.44
C PHE A 149 8.29 2.91 -20.65
N LEU A 150 9.54 2.54 -20.45
CA LEU A 150 10.71 3.32 -20.87
C LEU A 150 11.22 2.71 -22.19
N VAL A 151 11.41 3.54 -23.19
CA VAL A 151 11.82 3.15 -24.54
C VAL A 151 12.98 4.01 -25.05
N MET A 152 13.64 3.60 -26.11
CA MET A 152 14.58 4.49 -26.81
C MET A 152 13.77 5.50 -27.64
N GLU A 153 14.05 6.81 -27.47
CA GLU A 153 13.30 7.92 -28.05
C GLU A 153 13.30 7.90 -29.60
N ASP A 154 14.37 7.40 -30.20
CA ASP A 154 14.54 7.29 -31.65
C ASP A 154 13.82 6.08 -32.27
N LYS A 155 13.33 5.11 -31.45
CA LYS A 155 12.74 3.87 -31.94
C LYS A 155 11.24 3.79 -31.77
N THR A 156 10.73 4.06 -30.56
CA THR A 156 9.34 3.77 -30.19
C THR A 156 8.72 4.96 -29.47
N LYS A 157 7.50 5.36 -29.86
CA LYS A 157 6.78 6.50 -29.27
C LYS A 157 5.35 6.17 -28.83
N SER A 158 4.94 4.90 -28.88
CA SER A 158 3.60 4.48 -28.43
C SER A 158 3.62 3.03 -27.94
N MET A 159 2.68 2.70 -27.06
CA MET A 159 2.53 1.33 -26.52
C MET A 159 2.22 0.32 -27.66
N GLN A 160 1.41 0.68 -28.64
CA GLN A 160 1.01 -0.22 -29.74
C GLN A 160 2.21 -0.61 -30.62
N ALA A 161 3.21 0.27 -30.74
CA ALA A 161 4.45 -0.02 -31.47
C ALA A 161 5.36 -1.04 -30.78
N LEU A 162 5.03 -1.46 -29.55
CA LEU A 162 5.72 -2.53 -28.83
C LEU A 162 5.30 -3.93 -29.28
N SER A 163 4.24 -4.08 -30.09
CA SER A 163 3.86 -5.39 -30.65
C SER A 163 4.97 -5.98 -31.52
N GLY A 164 5.25 -7.26 -31.32
CA GLY A 164 6.37 -7.98 -31.93
C GLY A 164 7.69 -7.84 -31.18
N GLY A 165 7.73 -6.99 -30.16
CA GLY A 165 8.94 -6.67 -29.40
C GLY A 165 9.18 -7.50 -28.15
N VAL A 166 10.20 -7.10 -27.40
CA VAL A 166 10.62 -7.70 -26.11
C VAL A 166 10.53 -6.65 -25.01
N ILE A 167 9.76 -6.95 -23.95
CA ILE A 167 9.62 -6.07 -22.78
C ILE A 167 10.48 -6.59 -21.64
N GLY A 168 11.43 -5.77 -21.20
CA GLY A 168 12.24 -6.04 -20.02
C GLY A 168 11.49 -5.71 -18.73
N ILE A 169 11.53 -6.60 -17.75
CA ILE A 169 11.04 -6.38 -16.38
C ILE A 169 12.06 -6.86 -15.37
N VAL A 170 11.95 -6.46 -14.10
CA VAL A 170 12.94 -6.80 -13.08
C VAL A 170 12.37 -7.81 -12.10
N GLN A 171 13.17 -8.82 -11.76
CA GLN A 171 12.83 -9.82 -10.76
C GLN A 171 12.48 -9.16 -9.41
N GLY A 172 11.50 -9.71 -8.71
CA GLY A 172 10.98 -9.15 -7.44
C GLY A 172 10.09 -7.92 -7.59
N SER A 173 9.93 -7.36 -8.82
CA SER A 173 8.91 -6.35 -9.08
C SER A 173 7.52 -6.98 -9.18
N MET A 174 6.46 -6.18 -9.04
CA MET A 174 5.09 -6.61 -9.26
C MET A 174 4.91 -7.22 -10.66
N HIS A 175 5.53 -6.63 -11.67
CA HIS A 175 5.43 -7.06 -13.07
C HIS A 175 5.92 -8.49 -13.31
N ALA A 176 6.90 -8.94 -12.51
CA ALA A 176 7.50 -10.28 -12.59
C ALA A 176 6.82 -11.32 -11.68
N GLN A 177 5.73 -10.95 -10.99
CA GLN A 177 4.95 -11.92 -10.23
C GLN A 177 4.25 -12.90 -11.15
N GLU A 178 3.93 -14.10 -10.63
CA GLU A 178 3.19 -15.13 -11.34
C GLU A 178 1.88 -14.57 -11.91
N GLY A 179 1.65 -14.82 -13.18
CA GLY A 179 0.45 -14.39 -13.89
C GLY A 179 -0.77 -15.24 -13.52
N ASN A 180 -1.94 -14.75 -13.87
CA ASN A 180 -3.21 -15.46 -13.63
C ASN A 180 -3.51 -16.53 -14.69
N THR A 181 -2.71 -16.60 -15.75
CA THR A 181 -2.92 -17.51 -16.88
C THR A 181 -2.43 -18.92 -16.51
N LYS A 182 -3.32 -19.77 -16.00
CA LYS A 182 -3.04 -21.17 -15.58
C LYS A 182 -2.46 -22.10 -16.65
N LYS A 183 -2.41 -21.67 -17.92
CA LYS A 183 -1.93 -22.47 -19.06
C LYS A 183 -0.43 -22.27 -19.36
N ASP A 184 0.20 -21.28 -18.78
CA ASP A 184 1.59 -20.93 -19.02
C ASP A 184 2.29 -20.74 -17.66
N GLU A 185 3.10 -21.71 -17.26
CA GLU A 185 3.84 -21.70 -16.00
C GLU A 185 4.86 -20.55 -15.90
N ASN A 186 5.21 -19.94 -17.02
CA ASN A 186 6.12 -18.80 -17.10
C ASN A 186 5.38 -17.45 -17.28
N ALA A 187 4.04 -17.46 -17.24
CA ALA A 187 3.27 -16.22 -17.34
C ALA A 187 3.55 -15.30 -16.17
N THR A 188 3.78 -14.02 -16.47
CA THR A 188 3.93 -12.95 -15.48
C THR A 188 2.70 -12.05 -15.51
N LEU A 189 2.47 -11.25 -14.46
CA LEU A 189 1.42 -10.23 -14.48
C LEU A 189 1.59 -9.28 -15.67
N MET A 190 2.84 -8.98 -16.07
CA MET A 190 3.11 -8.16 -17.24
C MET A 190 2.66 -8.85 -18.54
N SER A 191 2.94 -10.14 -18.70
CA SER A 191 2.51 -10.87 -19.89
C SER A 191 0.97 -10.97 -20.00
N ASP A 192 0.28 -11.14 -18.88
CA ASP A 192 -1.19 -11.13 -18.86
C ASP A 192 -1.76 -9.75 -19.20
N TYR A 193 -1.10 -8.68 -18.70
CA TYR A 193 -1.51 -7.31 -19.02
C TYR A 193 -1.31 -6.97 -20.51
N LEU A 194 -0.19 -7.35 -21.10
CA LEU A 194 0.05 -7.18 -22.55
C LEU A 194 -1.02 -7.87 -23.39
N LYS A 195 -1.44 -9.09 -23.02
CA LYS A 195 -2.55 -9.78 -23.67
C LYS A 195 -3.86 -9.01 -23.56
N LYS A 196 -4.16 -8.43 -22.38
CA LYS A 196 -5.36 -7.58 -22.17
C LYS A 196 -5.35 -6.34 -23.06
N LEU A 197 -4.18 -5.79 -23.33
CA LEU A 197 -3.98 -4.62 -24.21
C LEU A 197 -3.87 -4.98 -25.69
N GLU A 198 -3.97 -6.26 -26.04
CA GLU A 198 -3.77 -6.76 -27.42
C GLU A 198 -2.37 -6.42 -27.98
N ILE A 199 -1.35 -6.36 -27.11
CA ILE A 199 0.04 -6.15 -27.47
C ILE A 199 0.75 -7.51 -27.48
N GLU A 200 1.12 -7.97 -28.66
CA GLU A 200 1.85 -9.24 -28.86
C GLU A 200 3.34 -9.02 -28.62
N ALA A 201 3.78 -8.97 -27.34
CA ALA A 201 5.19 -8.83 -26.99
C ALA A 201 5.63 -9.95 -26.05
N SER A 202 6.90 -10.32 -26.13
CA SER A 202 7.51 -11.26 -25.20
C SER A 202 8.06 -10.51 -23.98
N VAL A 203 8.16 -11.21 -22.84
CA VAL A 203 8.64 -10.63 -21.58
C VAL A 203 9.99 -11.28 -21.21
N LYS A 204 10.97 -10.45 -20.84
CA LYS A 204 12.28 -10.90 -20.36
C LYS A 204 12.55 -10.35 -18.96
N ILE A 205 12.90 -11.25 -18.04
CA ILE A 205 13.18 -10.89 -16.64
C ILE A 205 14.68 -10.65 -16.46
N PHE A 206 15.04 -9.54 -15.84
CA PHE A 206 16.41 -9.16 -15.46
C PHE A 206 16.58 -9.21 -13.95
N ALA A 207 17.81 -9.39 -13.48
CA ALA A 207 18.09 -9.41 -12.04
C ALA A 207 18.04 -8.00 -11.43
N SER A 208 18.31 -6.95 -12.20
CA SER A 208 18.35 -5.57 -11.70
C SER A 208 17.87 -4.55 -12.75
N TYR A 209 17.51 -3.35 -12.26
CA TYR A 209 17.19 -2.22 -13.15
C TYR A 209 18.35 -1.80 -14.03
N PRO A 210 19.61 -1.67 -13.53
CA PRO A 210 20.76 -1.37 -14.40
C PRO A 210 20.90 -2.34 -15.57
N GLU A 211 20.77 -3.64 -15.34
CA GLU A 211 20.82 -4.64 -16.42
C GLU A 211 19.70 -4.48 -17.44
N ALA A 212 18.46 -4.24 -16.99
CA ALA A 212 17.33 -4.03 -17.87
C ALA A 212 17.52 -2.75 -18.73
N ILE A 213 18.00 -1.66 -18.12
CA ILE A 213 18.28 -0.39 -18.81
C ILE A 213 19.43 -0.53 -19.81
N ASP A 214 20.48 -1.27 -19.46
CA ASP A 214 21.57 -1.57 -20.39
C ASP A 214 21.08 -2.43 -21.56
N ALA A 215 20.19 -3.40 -21.30
CA ALA A 215 19.57 -4.20 -22.37
C ALA A 215 18.71 -3.35 -23.31
N LEU A 216 17.98 -2.38 -22.80
CA LEU A 216 17.22 -1.42 -23.61
C LEU A 216 18.15 -0.57 -24.50
N ARG A 217 19.21 -0.01 -23.91
CA ARG A 217 20.18 0.81 -24.63
C ARG A 217 20.88 0.05 -25.74
N ASN A 218 21.19 -1.23 -25.53
CA ASN A 218 21.85 -2.09 -26.49
C ASN A 218 20.88 -2.77 -27.48
N GLY A 219 19.57 -2.52 -27.38
CA GLY A 219 18.56 -3.07 -28.30
C GLY A 219 18.27 -4.54 -28.06
N PHE A 220 18.58 -5.10 -26.91
CA PHE A 220 18.18 -6.48 -26.52
C PHE A 220 16.75 -6.58 -26.04
N VAL A 221 16.14 -5.45 -25.66
CA VAL A 221 14.70 -5.27 -25.41
C VAL A 221 14.24 -3.97 -26.06
N ASP A 222 12.95 -3.87 -26.36
CA ASP A 222 12.34 -2.72 -27.03
C ASP A 222 11.77 -1.70 -26.01
N ALA A 223 11.44 -2.20 -24.81
CA ALA A 223 11.04 -1.36 -23.69
C ALA A 223 11.46 -2.00 -22.35
N VAL A 224 11.53 -1.18 -21.29
CA VAL A 224 11.57 -1.63 -19.91
C VAL A 224 10.30 -1.16 -19.23
N CYS A 225 9.58 -2.10 -18.58
CA CYS A 225 8.41 -1.79 -17.77
C CYS A 225 8.77 -1.79 -16.28
N ALA A 226 8.45 -0.70 -15.62
CA ALA A 226 8.59 -0.57 -14.17
C ALA A 226 7.66 0.54 -13.64
N SER A 227 7.68 0.79 -12.33
CA SER A 227 7.02 1.95 -11.76
C SER A 227 7.66 3.26 -12.23
N GLU A 228 6.89 4.32 -12.32
CA GLU A 228 7.35 5.64 -12.75
C GLU A 228 8.56 6.13 -11.95
N THR A 229 8.50 5.93 -10.63
CA THR A 229 9.60 6.32 -9.73
C THR A 229 10.89 5.58 -10.07
N ALA A 230 10.83 4.26 -10.30
CA ALA A 230 11.99 3.48 -10.71
C ALA A 230 12.51 3.90 -12.08
N LEU A 231 11.64 4.09 -13.07
CA LEU A 231 12.05 4.53 -14.42
C LEU A 231 12.67 5.94 -14.41
N THR A 232 12.14 6.84 -13.58
CA THR A 232 12.71 8.19 -13.40
C THR A 232 14.14 8.12 -12.83
N GLN A 233 14.39 7.20 -11.91
CA GLN A 233 15.71 7.03 -11.29
C GLN A 233 16.73 6.40 -12.25
N PHE A 234 16.33 5.36 -12.97
CA PHE A 234 17.24 4.54 -13.79
C PHE A 234 17.26 4.96 -15.27
N GLY A 235 16.33 5.77 -15.74
CA GLY A 235 16.34 6.32 -17.10
C GLY A 235 17.60 7.10 -17.41
N ARG A 236 17.99 7.15 -18.68
CA ARG A 236 19.21 7.81 -19.18
C ARG A 236 18.86 8.71 -20.36
N PRO A 237 19.72 9.69 -20.70
CA PRO A 237 19.52 10.51 -21.90
C PRO A 237 19.31 9.66 -23.16
N GLY A 238 18.40 10.11 -24.03
CA GLY A 238 17.99 9.37 -25.23
C GLY A 238 16.90 8.33 -25.01
N MET A 239 16.42 8.20 -23.77
CA MET A 239 15.25 7.38 -23.41
C MET A 239 14.02 8.24 -23.18
N LEU A 240 12.86 7.71 -23.55
CA LEU A 240 11.56 8.33 -23.39
C LEU A 240 10.67 7.42 -22.52
N MET A 241 10.11 7.98 -21.45
CA MET A 241 9.02 7.32 -20.73
C MET A 241 7.72 7.61 -21.48
N LEU A 242 7.03 6.55 -21.93
CA LEU A 242 5.73 6.73 -22.59
C LEU A 242 4.72 7.37 -21.63
N PRO A 243 3.77 8.17 -22.15
CA PRO A 243 2.86 8.95 -21.30
C PRO A 243 1.82 8.11 -20.53
N GLU A 244 1.51 6.94 -21.04
CA GLU A 244 0.48 6.07 -20.45
C GLU A 244 0.96 5.53 -19.10
N ARG A 245 0.02 5.51 -18.13
CA ARG A 245 0.20 4.87 -16.81
C ARG A 245 -0.82 3.76 -16.67
N PHE A 246 -0.37 2.65 -16.08
CA PHE A 246 -1.18 1.43 -15.94
C PHE A 246 -0.67 0.60 -14.75
N MET A 247 -1.37 -0.48 -14.40
CA MET A 247 -0.99 -1.42 -13.35
C MET A 247 -0.41 -0.70 -12.11
N PRO A 248 -1.24 -0.11 -11.24
CA PRO A 248 -0.76 0.61 -10.08
C PRO A 248 0.08 -0.29 -9.16
N ASN A 249 1.23 0.20 -8.77
CA ASN A 249 2.12 -0.44 -7.81
C ASN A 249 1.76 0.09 -6.42
N ASP A 250 0.92 -0.62 -5.70
CA ASP A 250 0.48 -0.25 -4.37
C ASP A 250 1.58 -0.49 -3.33
N TYR A 251 2.14 0.59 -2.79
CA TYR A 251 3.14 0.51 -1.74
C TYR A 251 2.49 0.48 -0.36
N ARG A 252 2.99 -0.42 0.49
CA ARG A 252 2.41 -0.79 1.78
C ARG A 252 3.47 -0.86 2.87
N VAL A 253 3.07 -0.56 4.10
CA VAL A 253 3.92 -0.82 5.26
C VAL A 253 4.02 -2.33 5.49
N CYS A 254 5.24 -2.82 5.62
CA CYS A 254 5.53 -4.21 5.95
C CYS A 254 5.63 -4.38 7.47
N ILE A 255 4.92 -5.34 8.00
CA ILE A 255 4.75 -5.58 9.44
C ILE A 255 5.01 -7.06 9.72
N PRO A 256 5.62 -7.47 10.84
CA PRO A 256 5.70 -8.86 11.22
C PRO A 256 4.32 -9.52 11.33
N THR A 257 4.18 -10.77 10.85
CA THR A 257 2.91 -11.51 11.03
C THR A 257 2.60 -11.74 12.50
N GLY A 258 1.31 -11.87 12.83
CA GLY A 258 0.82 -12.07 14.19
C GLY A 258 0.49 -10.76 14.93
N LEU A 259 0.74 -9.61 14.32
CA LEU A 259 0.46 -8.29 14.88
C LEU A 259 -0.79 -7.65 14.24
N GLY A 260 -1.91 -8.40 14.15
CA GLY A 260 -3.12 -7.97 13.44
C GLY A 260 -3.68 -6.65 13.96
N LEU A 261 -3.78 -6.46 15.28
CA LEU A 261 -4.26 -5.20 15.87
C LEU A 261 -3.30 -4.02 15.64
N PHE A 262 -1.99 -4.27 15.55
CA PHE A 262 -1.03 -3.25 15.17
C PHE A 262 -1.17 -2.89 13.68
N THR A 263 -1.37 -3.88 12.81
CA THR A 263 -1.65 -3.65 11.39
C THR A 263 -2.92 -2.78 11.21
N GLU A 264 -3.98 -3.06 11.96
CA GLU A 264 -5.19 -2.24 11.98
C GLU A 264 -4.92 -0.81 12.50
N ALA A 265 -4.06 -0.63 13.50
CA ALA A 265 -3.69 0.69 14.00
C ALA A 265 -2.89 1.49 12.93
N VAL A 266 -1.99 0.83 12.21
CA VAL A 266 -1.28 1.43 11.06
C VAL A 266 -2.27 1.83 9.96
N ASP A 267 -3.23 0.97 9.64
CA ASP A 267 -4.28 1.26 8.64
C ASP A 267 -5.15 2.45 9.06
N ASP A 268 -5.53 2.54 10.33
CA ASP A 268 -6.30 3.68 10.88
C ASP A 268 -5.48 4.99 10.81
N ALA A 269 -4.17 4.93 11.11
CA ALA A 269 -3.29 6.09 11.01
C ALA A 269 -3.14 6.58 9.55
N LEU A 270 -2.96 5.66 8.60
CA LEU A 270 -2.90 5.97 7.16
C LEU A 270 -4.23 6.57 6.67
N GLU A 271 -5.36 6.01 7.06
CA GLU A 271 -6.69 6.54 6.75
C GLU A 271 -6.89 7.94 7.35
N GLY A 272 -6.43 8.15 8.59
CA GLY A 272 -6.44 9.46 9.24
C GLY A 272 -5.64 10.49 8.44
N MET A 273 -4.41 10.14 7.99
CA MET A 273 -3.58 11.01 7.16
C MET A 273 -4.21 11.34 5.80
N LYS A 274 -4.94 10.38 5.22
CA LYS A 274 -5.70 10.60 3.99
C LYS A 274 -6.85 11.58 4.23
N ASN A 275 -7.60 11.41 5.32
CA ASN A 275 -8.79 12.20 5.62
C ASN A 275 -8.47 13.65 6.02
N ASP A 276 -7.35 13.90 6.69
CA ASP A 276 -6.93 15.24 7.12
C ASP A 276 -6.00 15.95 6.11
N GLY A 277 -5.69 15.31 4.97
CA GLY A 277 -4.85 15.85 3.89
C GLY A 277 -3.35 15.79 4.13
N THR A 278 -2.89 15.19 5.23
CA THR A 278 -1.45 15.03 5.52
C THR A 278 -0.77 14.21 4.44
N LEU A 279 -1.36 13.07 4.04
CA LEU A 279 -0.78 12.19 3.04
C LEU A 279 -0.64 12.89 1.67
N GLU A 280 -1.65 13.66 1.26
CA GLU A 280 -1.62 14.46 0.03
C GLU A 280 -0.53 15.55 0.09
N SER A 281 -0.39 16.22 1.24
CA SER A 281 0.63 17.23 1.48
C SER A 281 2.04 16.67 1.36
N LEU A 282 2.29 15.46 1.89
CA LEU A 282 3.56 14.75 1.76
C LEU A 282 3.84 14.38 0.30
N MET A 283 2.88 13.81 -0.43
CA MET A 283 3.04 13.51 -1.85
C MET A 283 3.36 14.75 -2.67
N LYS A 284 2.67 15.88 -2.40
CA LYS A 284 2.92 17.15 -3.05
C LYS A 284 4.32 17.70 -2.74
N LYS A 285 4.77 17.62 -1.48
CA LYS A 285 6.12 18.03 -1.06
C LYS A 285 7.20 17.36 -1.91
N TRP A 286 7.00 16.05 -2.20
CA TRP A 286 7.97 15.23 -2.93
C TRP A 286 7.68 15.13 -4.44
N ASN A 287 6.71 15.92 -4.94
CA ASN A 287 6.29 15.90 -6.34
C ASN A 287 6.00 14.47 -6.85
N LEU A 288 5.17 13.75 -6.10
CA LEU A 288 4.67 12.41 -6.43
C LEU A 288 3.22 12.50 -6.91
N ILE A 289 2.88 11.68 -7.90
CA ILE A 289 1.53 11.53 -8.42
C ILE A 289 1.00 10.19 -7.97
N ASN A 290 -0.16 10.19 -7.30
CA ASN A 290 -0.81 8.97 -6.86
C ASN A 290 -1.75 8.44 -7.94
N TYR A 291 -1.54 7.21 -8.36
CA TYR A 291 -2.30 6.55 -9.43
C TYR A 291 -3.30 5.52 -8.89
N SER A 292 -3.79 5.67 -7.65
CA SER A 292 -4.75 4.71 -7.04
C SER A 292 -6.04 4.54 -7.86
N GLU A 293 -6.47 5.55 -8.60
CA GLU A 293 -7.67 5.50 -9.45
C GLU A 293 -7.51 4.61 -10.70
N LEU A 294 -6.26 4.29 -11.09
CA LEU A 294 -6.03 3.35 -12.21
C LEU A 294 -6.45 1.91 -11.90
N ALA A 295 -6.62 1.56 -10.62
CA ALA A 295 -7.05 0.23 -10.21
C ALA A 295 -8.54 -0.05 -10.53
N GLU A 296 -9.33 0.99 -10.80
CA GLU A 296 -10.77 0.91 -11.04
C GLU A 296 -11.12 0.77 -12.54
N GLN A 297 -10.13 0.82 -13.44
CA GLN A 297 -10.28 0.67 -14.89
C GLN A 297 -9.82 -0.74 -15.33
#